data_0f15a838568d627088b2decba2312081
#
_entry.id   0f15a838568d627088b2decba2312081
#
_cell.length_a   1.000
_cell.length_b   1.000
_cell.length_c   1.000
_cell.angle_alpha   90.00
_cell.angle_beta   90.00
_cell.angle_gamma   90.00
#
_symmetry.space_group_name_H-M   'P 1'
#
loop_
_entity.id
_entity.type
_entity.pdbx_description
1 polymer ?
#
loop_
_entity_poly.entity_id
_entity_poly.type
_entity_poly.pdbx_seq_one_letter_code
_entity_poly.pdbx_strand_id
1 'polypeptide(L)'
;MRLKATILTIAFLFFASAGLVMAKRHDSPGAVYTMTNSATVNEVLVFDRSADGSLSPAGVFETGGFGTGAGLGNQGAVLLTSDNQWLYVVNAGSNTISVFKVKPGALELMGSVDSGGMQPVSLTVDGDLLYVLNAGGAAGDVDNIAGFMIEPDGMLQPLAGSTQPLSADDTSPAQIGFSTDGNVLVVAERGTSIIDTYVVDNDGLAGPPNVFPSAGTVPFGFSFSKRNRLYVSEAGTSSASSYQVYPDGNLEVISGAVPNFQAGVCWLVVVKNGRYAYTTNAGTGTISVFDINRDGTISYGVSADAIGGVIDEALSNNSRYLYALSSGAQRIFGFQVGSDGLLTKIEEIDLFTGANGLAAN
;
A
#
# COMPACT_ATOMS: atom_id res chain seq x y z
N MET A 1 37.28 -68.93 -43.86
CA MET A 1 37.44 -67.50 -44.01
C MET A 1 36.15 -66.80 -43.59
N ARG A 2 36.08 -66.26 -42.36
CA ARG A 2 34.90 -65.57 -41.87
C ARG A 2 35.25 -64.05 -41.74
N LEU A 3 34.58 -63.25 -42.54
CA LEU A 3 34.74 -61.79 -42.54
C LEU A 3 33.98 -61.25 -41.35
N LYS A 4 34.66 -60.51 -40.46
CA LYS A 4 34.02 -59.76 -39.38
C LYS A 4 33.74 -58.33 -39.89
N ALA A 5 32.48 -57.98 -40.00
CA ALA A 5 32.08 -56.61 -40.29
C ALA A 5 32.05 -55.82 -38.97
N THR A 6 32.83 -54.76 -38.89
CA THR A 6 32.85 -53.80 -37.77
C THR A 6 31.86 -52.68 -38.10
N ILE A 7 30.79 -52.61 -37.33
CA ILE A 7 29.80 -51.50 -37.41
C ILE A 7 30.36 -50.34 -36.60
N LEU A 8 30.68 -49.22 -37.26
CA LEU A 8 31.06 -47.96 -36.61
C LEU A 8 29.80 -47.13 -36.31
N THR A 9 29.43 -47.06 -35.05
CA THR A 9 28.30 -46.26 -34.62
C THR A 9 28.77 -44.82 -34.38
N ILE A 10 28.38 -43.89 -35.26
CA ILE A 10 28.64 -42.45 -35.10
C ILE A 10 27.51 -41.87 -34.25
N ALA A 11 27.83 -41.49 -33.02
CA ALA A 11 26.89 -40.78 -32.14
C ALA A 11 26.94 -39.27 -32.53
N PHE A 12 25.84 -38.78 -33.08
CA PHE A 12 25.62 -37.32 -33.24
C PHE A 12 25.22 -36.72 -31.93
N LEU A 13 26.09 -35.98 -31.27
CA LEU A 13 25.73 -35.08 -30.16
C LEU A 13 25.05 -33.85 -30.73
N PHE A 14 23.74 -33.73 -30.53
CA PHE A 14 23.03 -32.50 -30.73
C PHE A 14 23.30 -31.59 -29.51
N PHE A 15 24.15 -30.58 -29.69
CA PHE A 15 24.20 -29.44 -28.78
C PHE A 15 22.97 -28.58 -29.04
N ALA A 16 21.95 -28.71 -28.20
CA ALA A 16 20.89 -27.72 -28.12
C ALA A 16 21.46 -26.47 -27.43
N SER A 17 21.86 -25.47 -28.24
CA SER A 17 22.12 -24.14 -27.73
C SER A 17 20.78 -23.54 -27.28
N ALA A 18 20.48 -23.60 -25.98
CA ALA A 18 19.44 -22.76 -25.37
C ALA A 18 19.92 -21.31 -25.49
N GLY A 19 19.53 -20.64 -26.57
CA GLY A 19 19.68 -19.21 -26.69
C GLY A 19 18.84 -18.58 -25.57
N LEU A 20 19.50 -17.95 -24.58
CA LEU A 20 18.85 -16.98 -23.72
C LEU A 20 18.25 -15.91 -24.63
N VAL A 21 16.96 -15.98 -24.87
CA VAL A 21 16.20 -14.84 -25.38
C VAL A 21 16.20 -13.82 -24.24
N MET A 22 17.17 -12.91 -24.27
CA MET A 22 17.09 -11.67 -23.50
C MET A 22 15.82 -10.97 -23.98
N ALA A 23 14.75 -11.06 -23.22
CA ALA A 23 13.58 -10.23 -23.45
C ALA A 23 14.06 -8.79 -23.51
N LYS A 24 13.85 -8.11 -24.64
CA LYS A 24 14.08 -6.66 -24.73
C LYS A 24 13.26 -6.05 -23.60
N ARG A 25 13.94 -5.47 -22.60
CA ARG A 25 13.27 -4.61 -21.62
C ARG A 25 12.54 -3.53 -22.45
N HIS A 26 11.23 -3.62 -22.50
CA HIS A 26 10.42 -2.49 -22.92
C HIS A 26 10.51 -1.46 -21.79
N ASP A 27 10.75 -0.20 -22.14
CA ASP A 27 10.65 0.90 -21.21
C ASP A 27 9.22 0.88 -20.65
N SER A 28 9.07 0.38 -19.41
CA SER A 28 7.77 0.31 -18.76
C SER A 28 7.32 1.71 -18.36
N PRO A 29 6.11 2.14 -18.69
CA PRO A 29 5.61 3.44 -18.25
C PRO A 29 5.37 3.52 -16.73
N GLY A 30 5.49 2.41 -15.99
CA GLY A 30 5.39 2.35 -14.54
C GLY A 30 5.62 0.96 -13.99
N ALA A 31 5.35 0.78 -12.71
CA ALA A 31 5.43 -0.50 -12.03
C ALA A 31 4.37 -0.62 -10.91
N VAL A 32 4.12 -1.85 -10.49
CA VAL A 32 3.32 -2.19 -9.30
C VAL A 32 4.19 -3.02 -8.38
N TYR A 33 4.12 -2.71 -7.09
CA TYR A 33 4.92 -3.33 -6.03
C TYR A 33 3.99 -3.90 -4.96
N THR A 34 4.27 -5.10 -4.50
CA THR A 34 3.64 -5.71 -3.32
C THR A 34 4.65 -6.52 -2.55
N MET A 35 4.42 -6.81 -1.27
CA MET A 35 5.33 -7.62 -0.47
C MET A 35 4.69 -8.95 -0.06
N THR A 36 5.49 -9.98 0.19
CA THR A 36 5.03 -11.31 0.60
C THR A 36 4.56 -11.35 2.05
N ASN A 37 5.06 -10.47 2.91
CA ASN A 37 4.90 -10.52 4.36
C ASN A 37 5.19 -11.91 4.97
N SER A 38 6.09 -12.67 4.35
CA SER A 38 6.48 -14.01 4.78
C SER A 38 7.20 -13.98 6.13
N ALA A 39 6.88 -14.92 7.02
CA ALA A 39 7.50 -15.02 8.34
C ALA A 39 8.96 -15.54 8.32
N THR A 40 9.47 -15.96 7.16
CA THR A 40 10.85 -16.44 7.00
C THR A 40 11.73 -15.46 6.26
N VAL A 41 11.28 -14.99 5.09
CA VAL A 41 11.94 -13.97 4.27
C VAL A 41 10.84 -13.11 3.66
N ASN A 42 10.82 -11.82 3.99
CA ASN A 42 9.92 -10.89 3.33
C ASN A 42 10.54 -10.44 2.01
N GLU A 43 9.74 -10.40 0.95
CA GLU A 43 10.19 -10.08 -0.41
C GLU A 43 9.25 -9.08 -1.05
N VAL A 44 9.79 -8.23 -1.93
CA VAL A 44 9.01 -7.36 -2.81
C VAL A 44 8.86 -8.02 -4.17
N LEU A 45 7.63 -8.18 -4.60
CA LEU A 45 7.26 -8.60 -5.96
C LEU A 45 7.09 -7.35 -6.81
N VAL A 46 7.78 -7.28 -7.94
CA VAL A 46 7.72 -6.15 -8.88
C VAL A 46 7.09 -6.59 -10.19
N PHE A 47 6.15 -5.78 -10.67
CA PHE A 47 5.49 -5.96 -11.95
C PHE A 47 5.70 -4.71 -12.80
N ASP A 48 6.25 -4.86 -14.01
CA ASP A 48 6.29 -3.79 -15.00
C ASP A 48 4.89 -3.50 -15.51
N ARG A 49 4.50 -2.22 -15.51
CA ARG A 49 3.21 -1.75 -16.01
C ARG A 49 3.37 -1.15 -17.40
N SER A 50 2.70 -1.73 -18.38
CA SER A 50 2.63 -1.25 -19.76
C SER A 50 1.76 0.01 -19.89
N ALA A 51 1.80 0.66 -21.06
CA ALA A 51 1.03 1.88 -21.33
C ALA A 51 -0.49 1.67 -21.32
N ASP A 52 -0.95 0.45 -21.57
CA ASP A 52 -2.37 0.05 -21.52
C ASP A 52 -2.82 -0.42 -20.13
N GLY A 53 -1.90 -0.37 -19.14
CA GLY A 53 -2.15 -0.77 -17.75
C GLY A 53 -1.89 -2.25 -17.47
N SER A 54 -1.56 -3.06 -18.47
CA SER A 54 -1.23 -4.47 -18.26
C SER A 54 0.06 -4.64 -17.49
N LEU A 55 0.14 -5.71 -16.68
CA LEU A 55 1.25 -6.04 -15.82
C LEU A 55 2.03 -7.24 -16.36
N SER A 56 3.34 -7.25 -16.14
CA SER A 56 4.19 -8.42 -16.36
C SER A 56 5.20 -8.57 -15.22
N PRO A 57 5.48 -9.80 -14.72
CA PRO A 57 6.45 -9.99 -13.66
C PRO A 57 7.83 -9.45 -14.05
N ALA A 58 8.43 -8.63 -13.19
CA ALA A 58 9.75 -8.03 -13.42
C ALA A 58 10.83 -8.59 -12.49
N GLY A 59 10.47 -8.94 -11.24
CA GLY A 59 11.43 -9.53 -10.30
C GLY A 59 10.86 -9.73 -8.90
N VAL A 60 11.67 -10.40 -8.08
CA VAL A 60 11.45 -10.62 -6.65
C VAL A 60 12.71 -10.20 -5.92
N PHE A 61 12.57 -9.42 -4.85
CA PHE A 61 13.70 -8.80 -4.14
C PHE A 61 13.52 -8.97 -2.63
N GLU A 62 14.49 -9.64 -1.98
CA GLU A 62 14.49 -9.80 -0.53
C GLU A 62 14.61 -8.45 0.17
N THR A 63 13.80 -8.25 1.23
CA THR A 63 13.83 -7.02 2.05
C THR A 63 14.97 -7.03 3.07
N GLY A 64 15.55 -8.20 3.37
CA GLY A 64 16.51 -8.38 4.45
C GLY A 64 15.86 -8.50 5.83
N GLY A 65 14.51 -8.48 5.89
CA GLY A 65 13.71 -8.73 7.09
C GLY A 65 12.69 -9.83 6.87
N PHE A 66 11.78 -10.00 7.83
CA PHE A 66 10.68 -10.95 7.72
C PHE A 66 9.37 -10.32 8.18
N GLY A 67 8.28 -10.83 7.62
CA GLY A 67 6.92 -10.44 7.96
C GLY A 67 6.33 -11.31 9.07
N THR A 68 5.01 -11.25 9.22
CA THR A 68 4.29 -12.05 10.21
C THR A 68 3.79 -13.39 9.67
N GLY A 69 3.76 -13.56 8.35
CA GLY A 69 3.14 -14.70 7.67
C GLY A 69 1.61 -14.69 7.70
N ALA A 70 0.99 -13.59 8.14
CA ALA A 70 -0.45 -13.40 8.26
C ALA A 70 -0.87 -12.05 7.67
N GLY A 71 -2.16 -11.81 7.47
CA GLY A 71 -2.67 -10.51 7.05
C GLY A 71 -2.37 -9.43 8.09
N LEU A 72 -1.85 -8.28 7.68
CA LEU A 72 -1.56 -7.17 8.57
C LEU A 72 -2.80 -6.35 8.91
N GLY A 73 -3.83 -6.38 8.04
CA GLY A 73 -5.05 -5.59 8.22
C GLY A 73 -4.78 -4.09 8.22
N ASN A 74 -4.07 -3.61 7.22
CA ASN A 74 -3.53 -2.24 7.13
C ASN A 74 -3.54 -1.74 5.69
N GLN A 75 -3.28 -0.44 5.51
CA GLN A 75 -2.96 0.20 4.23
C GLN A 75 -1.62 0.94 4.36
N GLY A 76 -0.79 0.92 3.30
CA GLY A 76 0.47 1.64 3.27
C GLY A 76 1.69 0.86 3.78
N ALA A 77 1.66 -0.48 3.77
CA ALA A 77 2.82 -1.33 4.14
C ALA A 77 3.98 -1.25 3.13
N VAL A 78 3.67 -0.92 1.88
CA VAL A 78 4.62 -0.67 0.78
C VAL A 78 4.36 0.75 0.29
N LEU A 79 5.39 1.59 0.34
CA LEU A 79 5.28 3.01 0.00
C LEU A 79 6.33 3.39 -1.03
N LEU A 80 5.87 3.91 -2.18
CA LEU A 80 6.71 4.48 -3.22
C LEU A 80 6.72 6.01 -3.07
N THR A 81 7.90 6.63 -3.08
CA THR A 81 8.00 8.10 -3.06
C THR A 81 7.40 8.74 -4.31
N SER A 82 6.91 9.97 -4.19
CA SER A 82 6.23 10.68 -5.27
C SER A 82 7.10 10.93 -6.51
N ASP A 83 8.43 10.96 -6.34
CA ASP A 83 9.44 11.06 -7.39
C ASP A 83 9.83 9.69 -7.97
N ASN A 84 9.27 8.59 -7.43
CA ASN A 84 9.52 7.19 -7.81
C ASN A 84 10.99 6.76 -7.64
N GLN A 85 11.77 7.41 -6.78
CA GLN A 85 13.17 7.05 -6.56
C GLN A 85 13.35 6.00 -5.47
N TRP A 86 12.49 6.00 -4.44
CA TRP A 86 12.61 5.15 -3.28
C TRP A 86 11.34 4.36 -3.01
N LEU A 87 11.52 3.11 -2.58
CA LEU A 87 10.45 2.25 -2.10
C LEU A 87 10.79 1.85 -0.66
N TYR A 88 9.89 2.16 0.26
CA TYR A 88 9.98 1.77 1.67
C TYR A 88 9.00 0.63 1.96
N VAL A 89 9.45 -0.38 2.69
CA VAL A 89 8.68 -1.61 2.94
C VAL A 89 8.80 -1.98 4.41
N VAL A 90 7.67 -2.20 5.08
CA VAL A 90 7.67 -2.68 6.45
C VAL A 90 8.01 -4.17 6.54
N ASN A 91 8.74 -4.56 7.57
CA ASN A 91 8.97 -5.95 7.95
C ASN A 91 8.35 -6.14 9.35
N ALA A 92 7.06 -6.45 9.38
CA ALA A 92 6.28 -6.45 10.61
C ALA A 92 6.74 -7.51 11.63
N GLY A 93 7.35 -8.60 11.19
CA GLY A 93 7.89 -9.64 12.06
C GLY A 93 9.27 -9.32 12.64
N SER A 94 10.11 -8.57 11.91
CA SER A 94 11.44 -8.15 12.37
C SER A 94 11.50 -6.72 12.87
N ASN A 95 10.39 -5.99 12.90
CA ASN A 95 10.28 -4.63 13.41
C ASN A 95 11.20 -3.62 12.69
N THR A 96 11.36 -3.79 11.37
CA THR A 96 12.25 -2.95 10.56
C THR A 96 11.53 -2.36 9.35
N ILE A 97 12.13 -1.31 8.77
CA ILE A 97 11.74 -0.71 7.49
C ILE A 97 12.90 -0.93 6.53
N SER A 98 12.63 -1.56 5.38
CA SER A 98 13.62 -1.73 4.32
C SER A 98 13.55 -0.59 3.32
N VAL A 99 14.70 -0.17 2.86
CA VAL A 99 14.90 0.93 1.91
C VAL A 99 15.40 0.36 0.59
N PHE A 100 14.67 0.60 -0.48
CA PHE A 100 15.09 0.23 -1.82
C PHE A 100 15.22 1.45 -2.71
N LYS A 101 16.30 1.48 -3.49
CA LYS A 101 16.39 2.37 -4.65
C LYS A 101 15.68 1.75 -5.83
N VAL A 102 14.75 2.49 -6.41
CA VAL A 102 13.99 2.05 -7.58
C VAL A 102 14.85 2.18 -8.85
N LYS A 103 14.91 1.12 -9.62
CA LYS A 103 15.58 1.02 -10.91
C LYS A 103 14.58 0.57 -11.97
N PRO A 104 14.80 0.83 -13.25
CA PRO A 104 13.96 0.27 -14.31
C PRO A 104 13.87 -1.26 -14.23
N GLY A 105 12.69 -1.79 -13.91
CA GLY A 105 12.41 -3.22 -13.77
C GLY A 105 13.19 -3.94 -12.65
N ALA A 106 13.71 -3.22 -11.65
CA ALA A 106 14.47 -3.81 -10.54
C ALA A 106 14.42 -2.93 -9.29
N LEU A 107 14.80 -3.53 -8.15
CA LEU A 107 15.04 -2.84 -6.90
C LEU A 107 16.48 -3.11 -6.43
N GLU A 108 17.10 -2.13 -5.81
CA GLU A 108 18.39 -2.26 -5.14
C GLU A 108 18.17 -2.03 -3.65
N LEU A 109 18.38 -3.06 -2.83
CA LEU A 109 18.29 -2.94 -1.38
C LEU A 109 19.46 -2.09 -0.88
N MET A 110 19.15 -0.95 -0.27
CA MET A 110 20.12 -0.04 0.33
C MET A 110 20.44 -0.43 1.77
N GLY A 111 19.45 -0.95 2.49
CA GLY A 111 19.56 -1.39 3.88
C GLY A 111 18.19 -1.45 4.56
N SER A 112 18.21 -1.66 5.87
CA SER A 112 17.04 -1.60 6.74
C SER A 112 17.37 -0.87 8.03
N VAL A 113 16.34 -0.27 8.65
CA VAL A 113 16.42 0.41 9.94
C VAL A 113 15.34 -0.13 10.87
N ASP A 114 15.59 -0.04 12.18
CA ASP A 114 14.58 -0.32 13.22
C ASP A 114 13.39 0.65 13.07
N SER A 115 12.16 0.17 13.20
CA SER A 115 10.95 1.00 13.01
C SER A 115 10.65 1.92 14.20
N GLY A 116 11.41 1.83 15.30
CA GLY A 116 11.15 2.59 16.52
C GLY A 116 9.96 2.08 17.34
N GLY A 117 9.46 0.89 17.03
CA GLY A 117 8.37 0.20 17.72
C GLY A 117 8.25 -1.25 17.29
N MET A 118 7.14 -1.87 17.66
CA MET A 118 6.84 -3.26 17.33
C MET A 118 5.79 -3.35 16.21
N GLN A 119 5.98 -4.31 15.31
CA GLN A 119 5.05 -4.62 14.24
C GLN A 119 4.67 -3.39 13.37
N PRO A 120 5.64 -2.79 12.61
CA PRO A 120 5.34 -1.73 11.68
C PRO A 120 4.33 -2.19 10.63
N VAL A 121 3.28 -1.39 10.39
CA VAL A 121 2.18 -1.77 9.49
C VAL A 121 1.91 -0.74 8.40
N SER A 122 2.25 0.53 8.59
CA SER A 122 1.94 1.59 7.62
C SER A 122 3.02 2.66 7.61
N LEU A 123 3.27 3.23 6.43
CA LEU A 123 4.27 4.26 6.17
C LEU A 123 3.64 5.46 5.48
N THR A 124 4.15 6.65 5.76
CA THR A 124 3.79 7.87 5.04
C THR A 124 5.02 8.77 4.87
N VAL A 125 5.06 9.55 3.78
CA VAL A 125 6.15 10.47 3.46
C VAL A 125 5.59 11.82 3.05
N ASP A 126 6.21 12.90 3.55
CA ASP A 126 6.08 14.26 3.04
C ASP A 126 7.45 14.92 2.96
N GLY A 127 7.89 15.35 1.76
CA GLY A 127 9.25 15.85 1.54
C GLY A 127 10.32 14.83 1.95
N ASP A 128 11.18 15.25 2.87
CA ASP A 128 12.27 14.42 3.41
C ASP A 128 11.90 13.80 4.79
N LEU A 129 10.62 13.78 5.15
CA LEU A 129 10.14 13.25 6.41
C LEU A 129 9.30 11.99 6.18
N LEU A 130 9.65 10.89 6.86
CA LEU A 130 8.89 9.65 6.89
C LEU A 130 8.36 9.39 8.29
N TYR A 131 7.10 8.96 8.40
CA TYR A 131 6.54 8.38 9.62
C TYR A 131 6.08 6.96 9.41
N VAL A 132 6.29 6.12 10.43
CA VAL A 132 5.82 4.74 10.51
C VAL A 132 4.80 4.61 11.62
N LEU A 133 3.80 3.74 11.38
CA LEU A 133 2.83 3.28 12.36
C LEU A 133 3.21 1.88 12.83
N ASN A 134 3.41 1.71 14.11
CA ASN A 134 3.73 0.45 14.77
C ASN A 134 2.51 -0.02 15.59
N ALA A 135 2.06 -1.25 15.36
CA ALA A 135 0.82 -1.81 15.91
C ALA A 135 1.04 -2.67 17.18
N GLY A 136 2.14 -2.45 17.89
CA GLY A 136 2.47 -3.11 19.15
C GLY A 136 2.74 -4.62 19.05
N GLY A 137 1.94 -5.37 18.34
CA GLY A 137 2.15 -6.79 18.01
C GLY A 137 1.60 -7.78 19.04
N ALA A 138 1.93 -7.67 20.30
CA ALA A 138 1.43 -8.51 21.39
C ALA A 138 0.65 -7.68 22.43
N ALA A 139 -0.26 -8.33 23.13
CA ALA A 139 -1.01 -7.68 24.20
C ALA A 139 -0.06 -7.06 25.26
N GLY A 140 -0.18 -5.75 25.45
CA GLY A 140 0.66 -4.97 26.37
C GLY A 140 1.87 -4.29 25.71
N ASP A 141 2.12 -4.48 24.41
CA ASP A 141 3.01 -3.64 23.63
C ASP A 141 2.31 -2.33 23.27
N VAL A 142 3.05 -1.23 23.23
CA VAL A 142 2.48 0.09 22.98
C VAL A 142 2.41 0.35 21.47
N ASP A 143 1.23 0.65 20.97
CA ASP A 143 1.03 1.20 19.63
C ASP A 143 1.63 2.61 19.58
N ASN A 144 2.40 2.92 18.53
CA ASN A 144 3.03 4.22 18.40
C ASN A 144 3.24 4.63 16.95
N ILE A 145 3.52 5.92 16.75
CA ILE A 145 4.13 6.44 15.54
C ILE A 145 5.58 6.82 15.82
N ALA A 146 6.46 6.70 14.83
CA ALA A 146 7.85 7.13 14.91
C ALA A 146 8.30 7.80 13.59
N GLY A 147 9.06 8.89 13.70
CA GLY A 147 9.51 9.71 12.57
C GLY A 147 10.97 9.45 12.21
N PHE A 148 11.28 9.68 10.94
CA PHE A 148 12.61 9.54 10.34
C PHE A 148 12.87 10.67 9.36
N MET A 149 14.11 11.16 9.31
CA MET A 149 14.59 11.96 8.19
C MET A 149 15.06 11.06 7.06
N ILE A 150 14.68 11.39 5.84
CA ILE A 150 15.16 10.71 4.63
C ILE A 150 16.45 11.40 4.18
N GLU A 151 17.55 10.67 4.21
CA GLU A 151 18.84 11.15 3.74
C GLU A 151 18.90 11.20 2.20
N PRO A 152 19.83 11.96 1.60
CA PRO A 152 19.94 12.08 0.12
C PRO A 152 20.17 10.75 -0.60
N ASP A 153 20.66 9.73 0.07
CA ASP A 153 20.82 8.37 -0.43
C ASP A 153 19.58 7.47 -0.17
N GLY A 154 18.51 8.06 0.34
CA GLY A 154 17.24 7.41 0.66
C GLY A 154 17.21 6.68 2.00
N MET A 155 18.34 6.56 2.69
CA MET A 155 18.39 5.92 4.01
C MET A 155 17.62 6.73 5.04
N LEU A 156 17.09 6.03 6.04
CA LEU A 156 16.27 6.62 7.11
C LEU A 156 17.11 6.85 8.35
N GLN A 157 17.14 8.09 8.83
CA GLN A 157 17.75 8.46 10.08
C GLN A 157 16.65 8.68 11.14
N PRO A 158 16.61 7.93 12.26
CA PRO A 158 15.61 8.12 13.30
C PRO A 158 15.59 9.56 13.81
N LEU A 159 14.40 10.16 13.86
CA LEU A 159 14.19 11.53 14.36
C LEU A 159 13.95 11.47 15.86
N ALA A 160 14.94 11.92 16.64
CA ALA A 160 14.89 11.85 18.10
C ALA A 160 13.71 12.66 18.67
N GLY A 161 12.89 12.05 19.52
CA GLY A 161 11.72 12.69 20.13
C GLY A 161 10.46 12.68 19.26
N SER A 162 10.47 12.04 18.10
CA SER A 162 9.33 11.94 17.20
C SER A 162 8.30 10.88 17.58
N THR A 163 8.64 9.96 18.48
CA THR A 163 7.76 8.87 18.91
C THR A 163 6.60 9.41 19.72
N GLN A 164 5.36 9.11 19.31
CA GLN A 164 4.14 9.46 20.03
C GLN A 164 3.26 8.22 20.21
N PRO A 165 2.54 8.09 21.34
CA PRO A 165 1.55 7.03 21.51
C PRO A 165 0.32 7.29 20.64
N LEU A 166 -0.52 6.27 20.47
CA LEU A 166 -1.88 6.39 19.95
C LEU A 166 -2.88 6.75 21.08
N SER A 167 -4.18 6.74 20.78
CA SER A 167 -5.23 7.10 21.76
C SER A 167 -5.24 6.17 22.98
N ALA A 168 -4.79 4.92 22.82
CA ALA A 168 -4.70 3.88 23.85
C ALA A 168 -3.68 2.81 23.42
N ASP A 169 -3.47 1.80 24.29
CA ASP A 169 -2.80 0.55 23.92
C ASP A 169 -3.79 -0.39 23.20
N ASP A 170 -3.29 -1.29 22.35
CA ASP A 170 -4.08 -2.29 21.61
C ASP A 170 -5.19 -1.69 20.71
N THR A 171 -4.91 -0.56 20.04
CA THR A 171 -5.88 0.14 19.17
C THR A 171 -6.11 -0.57 17.84
N SER A 172 -5.30 -1.58 17.50
CA SER A 172 -5.32 -2.26 16.19
C SER A 172 -5.29 -1.26 15.03
N PRO A 173 -4.29 -0.39 14.92
CA PRO A 173 -4.29 0.69 13.95
C PRO A 173 -4.15 0.17 12.52
N ALA A 174 -4.69 0.90 11.54
CA ALA A 174 -4.73 0.47 10.13
C ALA A 174 -3.83 1.28 9.21
N GLN A 175 -3.77 2.58 9.36
CA GLN A 175 -3.04 3.45 8.45
C GLN A 175 -2.57 4.73 9.13
N ILE A 176 -1.40 5.22 8.68
CA ILE A 176 -0.91 6.57 8.93
C ILE A 176 -0.79 7.33 7.61
N GLY A 177 -1.04 8.64 7.62
CA GLY A 177 -0.90 9.48 6.43
C GLY A 177 -0.72 10.95 6.76
N PHE A 178 0.13 11.66 5.99
CA PHE A 178 0.24 13.11 6.05
C PHE A 178 -0.96 13.79 5.38
N SER A 179 -1.41 14.92 5.95
CA SER A 179 -2.25 15.89 5.26
C SER A 179 -1.55 16.44 4.02
N THR A 180 -2.30 17.01 3.07
CA THR A 180 -1.73 17.46 1.78
C THR A 180 -0.77 18.64 1.89
N ASP A 181 -0.73 19.30 3.03
CA ASP A 181 0.20 20.40 3.35
C ASP A 181 1.35 19.97 4.29
N GLY A 182 1.42 18.69 4.65
CA GLY A 182 2.46 18.13 5.50
C GLY A 182 2.37 18.48 6.99
N ASN A 183 1.38 19.28 7.40
CA ASN A 183 1.33 19.83 8.76
C ASN A 183 0.66 18.93 9.80
N VAL A 184 -0.08 17.90 9.35
CA VAL A 184 -0.83 17.01 10.24
C VAL A 184 -0.66 15.57 9.79
N LEU A 185 -0.33 14.69 10.72
CA LEU A 185 -0.46 13.24 10.54
C LEU A 185 -1.84 12.80 11.00
N VAL A 186 -2.39 11.82 10.31
CA VAL A 186 -3.66 11.15 10.67
C VAL A 186 -3.39 9.67 10.85
N VAL A 187 -3.98 9.06 11.89
CA VAL A 187 -3.98 7.61 12.12
C VAL A 187 -5.42 7.13 12.26
N ALA A 188 -5.74 6.03 11.60
CA ALA A 188 -7.02 5.33 11.75
C ALA A 188 -6.86 4.12 12.68
N GLU A 189 -7.64 4.07 13.76
CA GLU A 189 -7.65 3.01 14.77
C GLU A 189 -8.92 2.16 14.66
N ARG A 190 -8.76 0.93 14.20
CA ARG A 190 -9.89 0.00 14.00
C ARG A 190 -10.52 -0.46 15.31
N GLY A 191 -9.68 -0.77 16.30
CA GLY A 191 -10.11 -1.38 17.55
C GLY A 191 -10.91 -0.42 18.44
N THR A 192 -10.60 0.86 18.40
CA THR A 192 -11.22 1.92 19.20
C THR A 192 -12.27 2.72 18.45
N SER A 193 -12.33 2.59 17.10
CA SER A 193 -13.13 3.45 16.22
C SER A 193 -12.78 4.93 16.36
N ILE A 194 -11.48 5.21 16.47
CA ILE A 194 -10.90 6.55 16.60
C ILE A 194 -10.14 6.94 15.35
N ILE A 195 -10.05 8.24 15.12
CA ILE A 195 -9.10 8.87 14.21
C ILE A 195 -8.25 9.82 15.06
N ASP A 196 -6.95 9.53 15.14
CA ASP A 196 -5.99 10.44 15.77
C ASP A 196 -5.41 11.42 14.76
N THR A 197 -5.14 12.63 15.22
CA THR A 197 -4.38 13.63 14.45
C THR A 197 -3.20 14.14 15.29
N TYR A 198 -2.07 14.39 14.61
CA TYR A 198 -0.85 14.91 15.24
C TYR A 198 -0.39 16.12 14.46
N VAL A 199 -0.26 17.26 15.11
CA VAL A 199 0.34 18.45 14.50
C VAL A 199 1.85 18.24 14.40
N VAL A 200 2.39 18.41 13.20
CA VAL A 200 3.83 18.30 12.93
C VAL A 200 4.44 19.67 12.93
N ASP A 201 5.49 19.88 13.70
CA ASP A 201 6.18 21.15 13.80
C ASP A 201 7.22 21.37 12.68
N ASN A 202 7.89 22.52 12.68
CA ASN A 202 8.90 22.85 11.64
C ASN A 202 10.17 21.99 11.72
N ASP A 203 10.40 21.30 12.82
CA ASP A 203 11.52 20.35 13.01
C ASP A 203 11.12 18.92 12.62
N GLY A 204 9.86 18.75 12.14
CA GLY A 204 9.30 17.46 11.74
C GLY A 204 8.78 16.61 12.90
N LEU A 205 8.71 17.16 14.11
CA LEU A 205 8.25 16.43 15.28
C LEU A 205 6.73 16.45 15.40
N ALA A 206 6.13 15.26 15.52
CA ALA A 206 4.72 15.12 15.84
C ALA A 206 4.45 15.48 17.30
N GLY A 207 3.45 16.32 17.54
CA GLY A 207 2.91 16.60 18.87
C GLY A 207 2.11 15.42 19.43
N PRO A 208 1.50 15.54 20.61
CA PRO A 208 0.62 14.51 21.16
C PRO A 208 -0.64 14.33 20.29
N PRO A 209 -1.33 13.17 20.37
CA PRO A 209 -2.54 12.93 19.60
C PRO A 209 -3.70 13.82 20.02
N ASN A 210 -4.43 14.36 19.04
CA ASN A 210 -5.78 14.82 19.21
C ASN A 210 -6.72 13.67 18.81
N VAL A 211 -7.62 13.26 19.68
CA VAL A 211 -8.41 12.04 19.57
C VAL A 211 -9.85 12.37 19.16
N PHE A 212 -10.30 11.82 18.02
CA PHE A 212 -11.64 12.05 17.49
C PHE A 212 -12.38 10.74 17.26
N PRO A 213 -13.65 10.61 17.70
CA PRO A 213 -14.45 9.47 17.26
C PRO A 213 -14.65 9.50 15.75
N SER A 214 -14.48 8.36 15.07
CA SER A 214 -14.86 8.24 13.67
C SER A 214 -16.36 8.40 13.48
N ALA A 215 -16.79 8.94 12.34
CA ALA A 215 -18.23 9.13 12.04
C ALA A 215 -18.96 7.79 11.83
N GLY A 216 -18.23 6.76 11.38
CA GLY A 216 -18.69 5.37 11.40
C GLY A 216 -17.93 4.53 12.42
N THR A 217 -17.85 3.22 12.20
CA THR A 217 -17.12 2.31 13.09
C THR A 217 -16.06 1.53 12.32
N VAL A 218 -14.98 1.18 13.01
CA VAL A 218 -13.82 0.47 12.43
C VAL A 218 -13.25 1.25 11.24
N PRO A 219 -12.78 2.53 11.44
CA PRO A 219 -12.08 3.26 10.39
C PRO A 219 -10.85 2.48 9.95
N PHE A 220 -10.61 2.40 8.63
CA PHE A 220 -9.57 1.54 8.09
C PHE A 220 -8.62 2.30 7.18
N GLY A 221 -8.81 2.19 5.87
CA GLY A 221 -8.02 2.89 4.89
C GLY A 221 -8.52 4.30 4.63
N PHE A 222 -7.61 5.21 4.29
CA PHE A 222 -7.98 6.57 3.97
C PHE A 222 -7.06 7.17 2.90
N SER A 223 -7.55 8.24 2.28
CA SER A 223 -6.77 9.02 1.34
C SER A 223 -7.16 10.49 1.42
N PHE A 224 -6.19 11.34 1.16
CA PHE A 224 -6.42 12.77 1.07
C PHE A 224 -6.73 13.22 -0.36
N SER A 225 -7.53 14.26 -0.49
CA SER A 225 -7.59 15.09 -1.66
C SER A 225 -7.13 16.51 -1.34
N LYS A 226 -7.16 17.41 -2.34
CA LYS A 226 -6.76 18.81 -2.17
C LYS A 226 -7.45 19.48 -0.99
N ARG A 227 -6.76 20.43 -0.35
CA ARG A 227 -7.25 21.26 0.77
C ARG A 227 -7.44 20.46 2.07
N ASN A 228 -6.60 19.45 2.29
CA ASN A 228 -6.64 18.58 3.47
C ASN A 228 -8.00 17.93 3.72
N ARG A 229 -8.70 17.57 2.63
CA ARG A 229 -9.92 16.76 2.76
C ARG A 229 -9.55 15.31 2.85
N LEU A 230 -9.95 14.68 3.91
CA LEU A 230 -9.71 13.29 4.25
C LEU A 230 -10.96 12.47 3.92
N TYR A 231 -10.77 11.31 3.31
CA TYR A 231 -11.82 10.32 3.04
C TYR A 231 -11.41 9.01 3.69
N VAL A 232 -12.29 8.46 4.52
CA VAL A 232 -12.01 7.29 5.37
C VAL A 232 -13.02 6.21 5.07
N SER A 233 -12.57 4.97 4.89
CA SER A 233 -13.43 3.79 4.85
C SER A 233 -13.78 3.36 6.27
N GLU A 234 -15.01 2.94 6.48
CA GLU A 234 -15.59 2.56 7.77
C GLU A 234 -16.06 1.10 7.69
N ALA A 235 -15.16 0.17 8.00
CA ALA A 235 -15.38 -1.26 7.76
C ALA A 235 -16.56 -1.83 8.58
N GLY A 236 -16.77 -1.34 9.80
CA GLY A 236 -17.83 -1.83 10.68
C GLY A 236 -19.23 -1.35 10.28
N THR A 237 -19.36 -0.16 9.69
CA THR A 237 -20.63 0.38 9.20
C THR A 237 -20.85 0.20 7.70
N SER A 238 -19.88 -0.42 7.00
CA SER A 238 -19.94 -0.61 5.53
C SER A 238 -20.22 0.70 4.80
N SER A 239 -19.40 1.70 5.08
CA SER A 239 -19.60 3.08 4.62
C SER A 239 -18.25 3.77 4.37
N ALA A 240 -18.30 5.00 3.87
CA ALA A 240 -17.20 5.92 3.86
C ALA A 240 -17.61 7.25 4.46
N SER A 241 -16.65 7.95 5.07
CA SER A 241 -16.84 9.27 5.65
C SER A 241 -15.86 10.27 5.04
N SER A 242 -16.20 11.54 5.04
CA SER A 242 -15.30 12.61 4.64
C SER A 242 -15.17 13.67 5.73
N TYR A 243 -13.97 14.23 5.84
CA TYR A 243 -13.60 15.18 6.88
C TYR A 243 -12.79 16.34 6.30
N GLN A 244 -12.84 17.48 6.99
CA GLN A 244 -11.85 18.56 6.86
C GLN A 244 -10.83 18.39 7.98
N VAL A 245 -9.55 18.30 7.62
CA VAL A 245 -8.43 18.36 8.56
C VAL A 245 -7.90 19.80 8.56
N TYR A 246 -7.77 20.38 9.75
CA TYR A 246 -7.27 21.74 9.93
C TYR A 246 -5.79 21.72 10.38
N PRO A 247 -5.01 22.79 10.12
CA PRO A 247 -3.58 22.82 10.47
C PRO A 247 -3.28 22.73 11.98
N ASP A 248 -4.27 23.00 12.82
CA ASP A 248 -4.18 22.85 14.29
C ASP A 248 -4.49 21.40 14.76
N GLY A 249 -4.66 20.48 13.81
CA GLY A 249 -5.01 19.07 14.08
C GLY A 249 -6.51 18.84 14.31
N ASN A 250 -7.36 19.88 14.25
CA ASN A 250 -8.80 19.68 14.39
C ASN A 250 -9.39 18.91 13.21
N LEU A 251 -10.40 18.09 13.47
CA LEU A 251 -11.09 17.23 12.50
C LEU A 251 -12.59 17.52 12.50
N GLU A 252 -13.14 17.91 11.35
CA GLU A 252 -14.57 18.21 11.17
C GLU A 252 -15.20 17.28 10.14
N VAL A 253 -16.31 16.63 10.49
CA VAL A 253 -17.07 15.75 9.60
C VAL A 253 -17.75 16.57 8.51
N ILE A 254 -17.53 16.22 7.25
CA ILE A 254 -18.25 16.78 6.08
C ILE A 254 -19.39 15.85 5.68
N SER A 255 -19.11 14.55 5.50
CA SER A 255 -20.13 13.50 5.30
C SER A 255 -19.84 12.34 6.22
N GLY A 256 -20.80 12.01 7.10
CA GLY A 256 -20.65 10.92 8.05
C GLY A 256 -21.28 9.63 7.56
N ALA A 257 -20.52 8.52 7.57
CA ALA A 257 -20.95 7.15 7.35
C ALA A 257 -21.90 6.96 6.14
N VAL A 258 -21.51 7.44 4.96
CA VAL A 258 -22.29 7.26 3.71
C VAL A 258 -22.23 5.78 3.30
N PRO A 259 -23.35 5.03 3.31
CA PRO A 259 -23.33 3.59 3.07
C PRO A 259 -23.07 3.25 1.61
N ASN A 260 -22.36 2.13 1.36
CA ASN A 260 -22.15 1.58 0.02
C ASN A 260 -22.90 0.24 -0.21
N PHE A 261 -23.61 -0.25 0.79
CA PHE A 261 -24.40 -1.48 0.74
C PHE A 261 -23.57 -2.74 0.43
N GLN A 262 -22.27 -2.69 0.71
CA GLN A 262 -21.32 -3.79 0.58
C GLN A 262 -20.86 -4.25 1.95
N ALA A 263 -20.04 -5.31 2.04
CA ALA A 263 -19.52 -5.79 3.30
C ALA A 263 -17.99 -5.65 3.37
N GLY A 264 -17.49 -5.16 4.53
CA GLY A 264 -16.06 -5.05 4.81
C GLY A 264 -15.37 -4.00 3.95
N VAL A 265 -15.84 -2.76 4.03
CA VAL A 265 -15.26 -1.58 3.34
C VAL A 265 -13.96 -1.21 4.02
N CYS A 266 -12.82 -1.55 3.46
CA CYS A 266 -11.53 -1.47 4.15
C CYS A 266 -10.55 -0.46 3.54
N TRP A 267 -10.01 -0.71 2.36
CA TRP A 267 -9.01 0.16 1.73
C TRP A 267 -9.70 1.29 0.97
N LEU A 268 -9.03 2.46 0.90
CA LEU A 268 -9.57 3.62 0.20
C LEU A 268 -8.47 4.40 -0.51
N VAL A 269 -8.69 4.72 -1.80
CA VAL A 269 -7.84 5.64 -2.56
C VAL A 269 -8.68 6.71 -3.28
N VAL A 270 -8.10 7.91 -3.44
CA VAL A 270 -8.73 9.04 -4.14
C VAL A 270 -7.98 9.32 -5.43
N VAL A 271 -8.70 9.45 -6.55
CA VAL A 271 -8.08 9.83 -7.83
C VAL A 271 -7.45 11.23 -7.76
N LYS A 272 -6.36 11.44 -8.49
CA LYS A 272 -5.55 12.67 -8.48
C LYS A 272 -6.35 13.96 -8.72
N ASN A 273 -7.43 13.90 -9.49
CA ASN A 273 -8.30 15.05 -9.75
C ASN A 273 -9.27 15.33 -8.60
N GLY A 274 -9.40 14.43 -7.61
CA GLY A 274 -10.25 14.55 -6.43
C GLY A 274 -11.74 14.41 -6.69
N ARG A 275 -12.15 13.74 -7.79
CA ARG A 275 -13.57 13.59 -8.16
C ARG A 275 -14.18 12.26 -7.70
N TYR A 276 -13.36 11.25 -7.50
CA TYR A 276 -13.78 9.90 -7.15
C TYR A 276 -12.90 9.32 -6.06
N ALA A 277 -13.51 8.57 -5.14
CA ALA A 277 -12.82 7.66 -4.24
C ALA A 277 -13.25 6.22 -4.56
N TYR A 278 -12.31 5.30 -4.45
CA TYR A 278 -12.56 3.87 -4.55
C TYR A 278 -12.37 3.23 -3.20
N THR A 279 -13.22 2.26 -2.87
CA THR A 279 -13.04 1.45 -1.66
C THR A 279 -13.14 -0.02 -2.02
N THR A 280 -12.22 -0.82 -1.52
CA THR A 280 -12.35 -2.27 -1.62
C THR A 280 -13.28 -2.79 -0.55
N ASN A 281 -14.10 -3.78 -0.91
CA ASN A 281 -15.08 -4.42 -0.05
C ASN A 281 -14.64 -5.89 0.17
N ALA A 282 -13.85 -6.13 1.21
CA ALA A 282 -13.23 -7.45 1.45
C ALA A 282 -14.25 -8.57 1.63
N GLY A 283 -15.40 -8.27 2.25
CA GLY A 283 -16.45 -9.26 2.50
C GLY A 283 -17.27 -9.64 1.27
N THR A 284 -17.54 -8.70 0.35
CA THR A 284 -18.26 -8.96 -0.92
C THR A 284 -17.34 -9.18 -2.10
N GLY A 285 -16.04 -8.83 -1.98
CA GLY A 285 -15.07 -8.95 -3.06
C GLY A 285 -15.32 -7.98 -4.22
N THR A 286 -15.79 -6.78 -3.93
CA THR A 286 -16.10 -5.74 -4.92
C THR A 286 -15.30 -4.47 -4.66
N ILE A 287 -15.29 -3.54 -5.59
CA ILE A 287 -14.76 -2.17 -5.42
C ILE A 287 -15.91 -1.20 -5.59
N SER A 288 -16.17 -0.36 -4.59
CA SER A 288 -17.17 0.70 -4.67
C SER A 288 -16.57 2.01 -5.14
N VAL A 289 -17.36 2.77 -5.89
CA VAL A 289 -17.05 4.12 -6.35
C VAL A 289 -17.88 5.12 -5.56
N PHE A 290 -17.22 6.12 -5.00
CA PHE A 290 -17.87 7.28 -4.40
C PHE A 290 -17.57 8.52 -5.24
N ASP A 291 -18.62 9.27 -5.57
CA ASP A 291 -18.49 10.61 -6.15
C ASP A 291 -18.09 11.59 -5.05
N ILE A 292 -17.10 12.43 -5.35
CA ILE A 292 -16.63 13.50 -4.47
C ILE A 292 -17.08 14.84 -5.05
N ASN A 293 -17.89 15.58 -4.28
CA ASN A 293 -18.35 16.90 -4.64
C ASN A 293 -17.31 17.99 -4.33
N ARG A 294 -17.46 19.19 -4.89
CA ARG A 294 -16.53 20.30 -4.70
C ARG A 294 -16.43 20.80 -3.26
N ASP A 295 -17.47 20.61 -2.46
CA ASP A 295 -17.51 20.94 -1.03
C ASP A 295 -16.89 19.84 -0.13
N GLY A 296 -16.54 18.69 -0.71
CA GLY A 296 -15.96 17.54 0.00
C GLY A 296 -16.99 16.51 0.43
N THR A 297 -18.28 16.75 0.20
CA THR A 297 -19.30 15.73 0.43
C THR A 297 -19.13 14.57 -0.53
N ILE A 298 -19.49 13.37 -0.08
CA ILE A 298 -19.43 12.15 -0.89
C ILE A 298 -20.81 11.54 -1.06
N SER A 299 -21.00 10.83 -2.16
CA SER A 299 -22.17 10.00 -2.42
C SER A 299 -21.75 8.68 -3.06
N TYR A 300 -22.41 7.59 -2.66
CA TYR A 300 -22.19 6.30 -3.28
C TYR A 300 -22.72 6.29 -4.71
N GLY A 301 -21.88 5.86 -5.65
CA GLY A 301 -22.24 5.72 -7.06
C GLY A 301 -22.60 4.28 -7.41
N VAL A 302 -21.61 3.42 -7.56
CA VAL A 302 -21.77 2.04 -8.02
C VAL A 302 -20.64 1.16 -7.49
N SER A 303 -20.82 -0.16 -7.50
CA SER A 303 -19.71 -1.12 -7.29
C SER A 303 -19.32 -1.80 -8.60
N ALA A 304 -18.02 -2.02 -8.77
CA ALA A 304 -17.47 -2.84 -9.84
C ALA A 304 -17.60 -4.35 -9.50
N ASP A 305 -17.34 -5.19 -10.50
CA ASP A 305 -17.45 -6.65 -10.39
C ASP A 305 -16.70 -7.25 -9.19
N ALA A 306 -17.25 -8.36 -8.70
CA ALA A 306 -16.64 -9.14 -7.62
C ALA A 306 -15.29 -9.72 -8.04
N ILE A 307 -14.28 -9.52 -7.20
CA ILE A 307 -12.90 -9.98 -7.42
C ILE A 307 -12.37 -10.85 -6.27
N GLY A 308 -13.19 -11.14 -5.27
CA GLY A 308 -12.94 -12.04 -4.13
C GLY A 308 -11.82 -11.57 -3.18
N GLY A 309 -12.12 -11.36 -1.89
CA GLY A 309 -11.14 -11.15 -0.82
C GLY A 309 -10.11 -10.04 -1.04
N VAL A 310 -10.53 -8.87 -1.54
CA VAL A 310 -9.64 -7.74 -1.83
C VAL A 310 -9.10 -7.14 -0.54
N ILE A 311 -7.79 -6.98 -0.44
CA ILE A 311 -7.10 -6.55 0.78
C ILE A 311 -6.16 -5.35 0.60
N ASP A 312 -6.04 -4.77 -0.57
CA ASP A 312 -5.32 -3.51 -0.80
C ASP A 312 -5.62 -2.96 -2.20
N GLU A 313 -5.38 -1.67 -2.41
CA GLU A 313 -5.53 -1.02 -3.69
C GLU A 313 -4.56 0.15 -3.88
N ALA A 314 -4.11 0.35 -5.11
CA ALA A 314 -3.24 1.46 -5.48
C ALA A 314 -3.60 2.02 -6.86
N LEU A 315 -3.51 3.34 -6.99
CA LEU A 315 -3.67 4.05 -8.25
C LEU A 315 -2.32 4.31 -8.91
N SER A 316 -2.25 4.15 -10.23
CA SER A 316 -1.11 4.69 -11.00
C SER A 316 -0.99 6.20 -10.81
N ASN A 317 0.22 6.78 -10.95
CA ASN A 317 0.49 8.20 -10.71
C ASN A 317 -0.43 9.18 -11.46
N ASN A 318 -0.95 8.78 -12.61
CA ASN A 318 -1.89 9.57 -13.40
C ASN A 318 -3.36 9.21 -13.14
N SER A 319 -3.62 8.28 -12.20
CA SER A 319 -4.93 7.71 -11.86
C SER A 319 -5.71 7.16 -13.05
N ARG A 320 -5.00 6.68 -14.09
CA ARG A 320 -5.64 6.01 -15.23
C ARG A 320 -5.93 4.54 -14.95
N TYR A 321 -5.19 3.96 -14.02
CA TYR A 321 -5.29 2.56 -13.64
C TYR A 321 -5.40 2.43 -12.13
N LEU A 322 -6.27 1.53 -11.70
CA LEU A 322 -6.40 1.07 -10.34
C LEU A 322 -5.98 -0.40 -10.30
N TYR A 323 -5.13 -0.75 -9.35
CA TYR A 323 -4.75 -2.12 -9.06
C TYR A 323 -5.30 -2.51 -7.71
N ALA A 324 -5.86 -3.71 -7.62
CA ALA A 324 -6.44 -4.23 -6.40
C ALA A 324 -5.83 -5.61 -6.09
N LEU A 325 -5.30 -5.75 -4.89
CA LEU A 325 -4.68 -6.96 -4.38
C LEU A 325 -5.75 -7.84 -3.72
N SER A 326 -5.87 -9.09 -4.16
CA SER A 326 -6.73 -10.09 -3.53
C SER A 326 -5.88 -11.22 -2.96
N SER A 327 -5.83 -11.32 -1.63
CA SER A 327 -5.20 -12.45 -0.95
C SER A 327 -6.00 -13.74 -1.11
N GLY A 328 -7.33 -13.65 -1.10
CA GLY A 328 -8.21 -14.79 -1.27
C GLY A 328 -8.11 -15.45 -2.64
N ALA A 329 -7.97 -14.67 -3.70
CA ALA A 329 -7.76 -15.14 -5.06
C ALA A 329 -6.27 -15.32 -5.40
N GLN A 330 -5.36 -14.84 -4.56
CA GLN A 330 -3.90 -14.77 -4.83
C GLN A 330 -3.61 -14.08 -6.18
N ARG A 331 -4.17 -12.86 -6.37
CA ARG A 331 -4.09 -12.11 -7.63
C ARG A 331 -4.01 -10.61 -7.41
N ILE A 332 -3.43 -9.94 -8.39
CA ILE A 332 -3.64 -8.51 -8.60
C ILE A 332 -4.60 -8.35 -9.78
N PHE A 333 -5.66 -7.57 -9.58
CA PHE A 333 -6.60 -7.17 -10.60
C PHE A 333 -6.29 -5.76 -11.08
N GLY A 334 -6.19 -5.58 -12.39
CA GLY A 334 -6.00 -4.28 -13.03
C GLY A 334 -7.30 -3.74 -13.60
N PHE A 335 -7.56 -2.46 -13.38
CA PHE A 335 -8.72 -1.74 -13.90
C PHE A 335 -8.31 -0.44 -14.59
N GLN A 336 -8.92 -0.15 -15.70
CA GLN A 336 -8.89 1.18 -16.30
C GLN A 336 -9.93 2.06 -15.60
N VAL A 337 -9.51 3.26 -15.22
CA VAL A 337 -10.37 4.29 -14.62
C VAL A 337 -10.95 5.16 -15.71
N GLY A 338 -12.27 5.15 -15.84
CA GLY A 338 -13.02 5.98 -16.79
C GLY A 338 -13.06 7.46 -16.38
N SER A 339 -13.34 8.33 -17.32
CA SER A 339 -13.55 9.77 -17.04
C SER A 339 -14.79 10.05 -16.19
N ASP A 340 -15.69 9.11 -16.12
CA ASP A 340 -16.92 9.05 -15.32
C ASP A 340 -16.69 8.34 -13.97
N GLY A 341 -15.47 7.90 -13.68
CA GLY A 341 -15.11 7.18 -12.46
C GLY A 341 -15.40 5.68 -12.51
N LEU A 342 -16.02 5.17 -13.57
CA LEU A 342 -16.30 3.75 -13.67
C LEU A 342 -15.03 2.94 -13.93
N LEU A 343 -14.98 1.74 -13.34
CA LEU A 343 -13.87 0.81 -13.48
C LEU A 343 -14.15 -0.22 -14.56
N THR A 344 -13.22 -0.38 -15.51
CA THR A 344 -13.24 -1.45 -16.50
C THR A 344 -12.08 -2.39 -16.24
N LYS A 345 -12.36 -3.65 -15.90
CA LYS A 345 -11.31 -4.66 -15.67
C LYS A 345 -10.53 -4.86 -16.96
N ILE A 346 -9.21 -4.79 -16.88
CA ILE A 346 -8.29 -4.96 -18.02
C ILE A 346 -7.52 -6.27 -17.94
N GLU A 347 -7.18 -6.71 -16.70
CA GLU A 347 -6.43 -7.95 -16.52
C GLU A 347 -6.52 -8.50 -15.09
N GLU A 348 -5.96 -9.68 -14.91
CA GLU A 348 -5.60 -10.28 -13.63
C GLU A 348 -4.27 -11.00 -13.75
N ILE A 349 -3.42 -10.92 -12.74
CA ILE A 349 -2.13 -11.61 -12.68
C ILE A 349 -2.04 -12.43 -11.41
N ASP A 350 -1.62 -13.69 -11.55
CA ASP A 350 -1.50 -14.62 -10.42
C ASP A 350 -0.29 -14.25 -9.54
N LEU A 351 -0.48 -14.38 -8.22
CA LEU A 351 0.57 -14.31 -7.20
C LEU A 351 0.88 -15.71 -6.69
N PHE A 352 2.16 -15.98 -6.43
CA PHE A 352 2.59 -17.30 -5.96
C PHE A 352 2.41 -17.52 -4.46
N THR A 353 2.19 -16.44 -3.70
CA THR A 353 2.06 -16.45 -2.24
C THR A 353 1.03 -15.42 -1.79
N GLY A 354 0.64 -15.47 -0.50
CA GLY A 354 -0.04 -14.35 0.13
C GLY A 354 0.79 -13.07 -0.04
N ALA A 355 0.11 -11.94 -0.20
CA ALA A 355 0.76 -10.64 -0.36
C ALA A 355 0.05 -9.60 0.50
N ASN A 356 0.77 -8.55 0.88
CA ASN A 356 0.27 -7.41 1.64
C ASN A 356 0.92 -6.13 1.12
N GLY A 357 0.21 -5.03 1.22
CA GLY A 357 0.71 -3.75 0.73
C GLY A 357 0.71 -3.67 -0.79
N LEU A 358 0.31 -2.53 -1.33
CA LEU A 358 0.31 -2.27 -2.77
C LEU A 358 0.73 -0.84 -3.04
N ALA A 359 1.69 -0.66 -3.95
CA ALA A 359 2.07 0.64 -4.48
C ALA A 359 2.15 0.58 -6.00
N ALA A 360 1.84 1.70 -6.69
CA ALA A 360 1.85 1.79 -8.14
C ALA A 360 2.33 3.17 -8.61
N ASN A 361 2.97 3.23 -9.78
CA ASN A 361 3.31 4.50 -10.43
C ASN A 361 2.91 4.56 -11.90
#